data_ef2e1c7070f93675a3ce5ddfa166eee0
#
_entry.id   ef2e1c7070f93675a3ce5ddfa166eee0
#
_cell.length_a   1.000
_cell.length_b   1.000
_cell.length_c   1.000
_cell.angle_alpha   90.00
_cell.angle_beta   90.00
_cell.angle_gamma   90.00
#
_symmetry.space_group_name_H-M   'P 1'
#
loop_
_entity.id
_entity.type
_entity.pdbx_description
1 polymer ?
#
loop_
_entity_poly.entity_id
_entity_poly.type
_entity_poly.pdbx_seq_one_letter_code
_entity_poly.pdbx_strand_id
1 'polypeptide(L)'
;MSGAVAYVLQWARIQSQAYAQLSRDASDFRELAYLNIDPGTGKPFTDVSDLLRGALQSKTLSESGGILGISDGKVVWKANSSVTVRPENDAAFVALVLEKSKLSNVTTERYTSGSTDYAYLVVPVSWIYTGETGALVRVVDLSIERKALNETFVTYALVGVGAIAVTAVITWLVMARLLQPISWLQRTAEEITEHDLKRRIPVRGNDDLAALTTTVNGMLDRLESTVEAQKSLLDDVGHELRTPMTIVRGHLELMDTTDPKDAEVVRALALEELARMSSLVNDLILLAQSERSDFVVLQDVDAGRLTDETFEKVRVLGDRHWIMDSLADTSVMMDPQRITQAWLQLAANAVKYSPDSTDIGIGSKLEGDNVRLWIRDHGMGFTEDDKELVLQRFGRSRRAGAKRTDSAGLGLAIVNSIALAHGGRVDIDSVPDLGSTVSLVIPRQPVTEPAS
;
A
#
# COMPACT_ATOMS: atom_id res chain seq x y z
N MET A 1 -13.81 12.83 -30.91
CA MET A 1 -14.38 14.13 -31.30
C MET A 1 -13.40 15.01 -32.10
N SER A 2 -12.15 15.16 -31.71
CA SER A 2 -11.15 16.01 -32.39
C SER A 2 -10.95 15.67 -33.91
N GLY A 3 -10.90 14.37 -34.26
CA GLY A 3 -10.71 13.94 -35.64
C GLY A 3 -11.88 14.34 -36.58
N ALA A 4 -13.12 14.24 -36.10
CA ALA A 4 -14.29 14.64 -36.89
C ALA A 4 -14.31 16.17 -37.13
N VAL A 5 -13.96 16.94 -36.13
CA VAL A 5 -13.85 18.42 -36.27
C VAL A 5 -12.74 18.77 -37.24
N ALA A 6 -11.58 18.13 -37.14
CA ALA A 6 -10.47 18.36 -38.07
C ALA A 6 -10.85 17.99 -39.51
N TYR A 7 -11.58 16.88 -39.71
CA TYR A 7 -12.08 16.50 -41.03
C TYR A 7 -13.01 17.56 -41.63
N VAL A 8 -13.99 18.06 -40.87
CA VAL A 8 -14.93 19.07 -41.33
C VAL A 8 -14.23 20.39 -41.67
N LEU A 9 -13.29 20.83 -40.83
CA LEU A 9 -12.50 22.04 -41.07
C LEU A 9 -11.63 21.91 -42.32
N GLN A 10 -10.96 20.77 -42.50
CA GLN A 10 -10.11 20.50 -43.65
C GLN A 10 -10.93 20.44 -44.95
N TRP A 11 -12.09 19.78 -44.89
CA TRP A 11 -13.01 19.75 -46.02
C TRP A 11 -13.52 21.16 -46.41
N ALA A 12 -13.94 21.98 -45.46
CA ALA A 12 -14.33 23.35 -45.68
C ALA A 12 -13.20 24.19 -46.31
N ARG A 13 -11.96 23.97 -45.88
CA ARG A 13 -10.77 24.63 -46.44
C ARG A 13 -10.53 24.21 -47.87
N ILE A 14 -10.64 22.94 -48.24
CA ILE A 14 -10.51 22.44 -49.63
C ILE A 14 -11.55 23.10 -50.53
N GLN A 15 -12.81 23.13 -50.10
CA GLN A 15 -13.85 23.80 -50.86
C GLN A 15 -13.56 25.30 -51.06
N SER A 16 -13.17 26.01 -50.00
CA SER A 16 -12.83 27.45 -50.10
C SER A 16 -11.65 27.67 -51.05
N GLN A 17 -10.63 26.80 -51.03
CA GLN A 17 -9.49 26.88 -51.95
C GLN A 17 -9.91 26.66 -53.40
N ALA A 18 -10.79 25.67 -53.67
CA ALA A 18 -11.31 25.42 -55.03
C ALA A 18 -12.06 26.60 -55.58
N TYR A 19 -12.96 27.21 -54.80
CA TYR A 19 -13.69 28.42 -55.22
C TYR A 19 -12.77 29.63 -55.40
N ALA A 20 -11.77 29.83 -54.53
CA ALA A 20 -10.78 30.90 -54.70
C ALA A 20 -9.92 30.69 -55.94
N GLN A 21 -9.58 29.45 -56.30
CA GLN A 21 -8.87 29.13 -57.53
C GLN A 21 -9.72 29.45 -58.76
N LEU A 22 -10.99 29.01 -58.80
CA LEU A 22 -11.91 29.32 -59.87
C LEU A 22 -12.10 30.83 -60.07
N SER A 23 -12.20 31.59 -58.96
CA SER A 23 -12.31 33.04 -59.01
C SER A 23 -11.07 33.71 -59.64
N ARG A 24 -9.86 33.22 -59.28
CA ARG A 24 -8.61 33.70 -59.93
C ARG A 24 -8.58 33.38 -61.43
N ASP A 25 -8.96 32.10 -61.78
CA ASP A 25 -9.01 31.68 -63.17
C ASP A 25 -9.98 32.54 -63.98
N ALA A 26 -11.10 32.99 -63.40
CA ALA A 26 -12.02 33.92 -64.03
C ALA A 26 -11.38 35.31 -64.32
N SER A 27 -10.64 35.80 -63.31
CA SER A 27 -9.95 37.10 -63.42
C SER A 27 -8.85 37.05 -64.48
N ASP A 28 -8.03 36.01 -64.47
CA ASP A 28 -6.94 35.83 -65.40
C ASP A 28 -7.46 35.73 -66.88
N PHE A 29 -8.57 34.99 -67.08
CA PHE A 29 -9.16 34.83 -68.40
C PHE A 29 -9.77 36.15 -68.93
N ARG A 30 -10.39 36.90 -68.05
CA ARG A 30 -10.90 38.23 -68.38
C ARG A 30 -9.79 39.23 -68.77
N GLU A 31 -8.67 39.18 -68.03
CA GLU A 31 -7.50 40.01 -68.36
C GLU A 31 -6.90 39.55 -69.67
N LEU A 32 -6.78 38.28 -69.95
CA LEU A 32 -6.31 37.74 -71.23
C LEU A 32 -7.23 38.21 -72.41
N ALA A 33 -8.55 38.14 -72.22
CA ALA A 33 -9.52 38.58 -73.23
C ALA A 33 -9.48 40.09 -73.41
N TYR A 34 -9.23 40.85 -72.36
CA TYR A 34 -9.13 42.36 -72.44
C TYR A 34 -7.85 42.79 -73.16
N LEU A 35 -6.70 42.17 -72.84
CA LEU A 35 -5.40 42.45 -73.44
C LEU A 35 -5.38 42.08 -74.91
N ASN A 36 -6.19 41.07 -75.32
CA ASN A 36 -6.30 40.58 -76.69
C ASN A 36 -4.94 40.25 -77.35
N ILE A 37 -3.99 39.73 -76.56
CA ILE A 37 -2.64 39.28 -76.98
C ILE A 37 -2.40 37.87 -76.55
N ASP A 38 -2.08 37.01 -77.50
CA ASP A 38 -1.65 35.61 -77.21
C ASP A 38 -0.27 35.58 -76.53
N PRO A 39 -0.17 35.18 -75.35
CA PRO A 39 1.12 35.12 -74.56
C PRO A 39 2.20 34.25 -75.23
N GLY A 40 1.81 33.24 -76.05
CA GLY A 40 2.73 32.37 -76.76
C GLY A 40 3.30 32.92 -78.05
N THR A 41 2.50 33.74 -78.74
CA THR A 41 2.88 34.21 -80.06
C THR A 41 3.09 35.78 -80.11
N GLY A 42 2.63 36.52 -79.08
CA GLY A 42 2.68 37.98 -79.01
C GLY A 42 1.76 38.67 -80.01
N LYS A 43 0.86 37.99 -80.71
CA LYS A 43 -0.08 38.54 -81.68
C LYS A 43 -1.49 38.62 -81.08
N PRO A 44 -2.32 39.55 -81.63
CA PRO A 44 -3.72 39.62 -81.26
C PRO A 44 -4.45 38.32 -81.64
N PHE A 45 -5.42 37.90 -80.79
CA PHE A 45 -6.33 36.79 -81.09
C PHE A 45 -7.23 37.19 -82.26
N THR A 46 -7.56 36.21 -83.15
CA THR A 46 -8.34 36.45 -84.36
C THR A 46 -9.82 36.19 -84.16
N ASP A 47 -10.20 35.31 -83.33
CA ASP A 47 -11.57 34.93 -83.02
C ASP A 47 -11.70 34.32 -81.62
N VAL A 48 -12.94 33.99 -81.18
CA VAL A 48 -13.21 33.37 -79.86
C VAL A 48 -12.51 32.05 -79.67
N SER A 49 -12.43 31.22 -80.70
CA SER A 49 -11.81 29.91 -80.67
C SER A 49 -10.30 30.03 -80.44
N ASP A 50 -9.65 31.01 -81.03
CA ASP A 50 -8.23 31.29 -80.87
C ASP A 50 -7.91 31.80 -79.44
N LEU A 51 -8.75 32.65 -78.86
CA LEU A 51 -8.67 33.14 -77.49
C LEU A 51 -8.81 31.95 -76.50
N LEU A 52 -9.81 31.07 -76.70
CA LEU A 52 -10.02 29.91 -75.87
C LEU A 52 -8.82 28.94 -75.96
N ARG A 53 -8.24 28.71 -77.12
CA ARG A 53 -7.03 27.92 -77.31
C ARG A 53 -5.86 28.50 -76.51
N GLY A 54 -5.62 29.80 -76.60
CA GLY A 54 -4.56 30.48 -75.87
C GLY A 54 -4.74 30.36 -74.37
N ALA A 55 -5.97 30.50 -73.86
CA ALA A 55 -6.28 30.26 -72.47
C ALA A 55 -6.07 28.88 -72.00
N LEU A 56 -6.37 27.84 -72.79
CA LEU A 56 -6.12 26.44 -72.47
C LEU A 56 -4.62 26.12 -72.46
N GLN A 57 -3.82 26.69 -73.29
CA GLN A 57 -2.39 26.49 -73.43
C GLN A 57 -1.57 27.16 -72.32
N SER A 58 -2.03 28.28 -71.85
CA SER A 58 -1.33 29.10 -70.82
C SER A 58 -1.46 28.59 -69.42
N LYS A 59 -2.34 27.64 -69.13
CA LYS A 59 -2.67 27.17 -67.78
C LYS A 59 -2.23 25.76 -67.51
N THR A 60 -1.48 25.56 -66.46
CA THR A 60 -1.19 24.22 -65.87
C THR A 60 -2.37 23.78 -65.03
N LEU A 61 -2.96 22.62 -65.28
CA LEU A 61 -4.06 22.06 -64.56
C LEU A 61 -3.56 21.21 -63.38
N SER A 62 -4.21 21.30 -62.25
CA SER A 62 -4.02 20.35 -61.16
C SER A 62 -4.64 18.98 -61.51
N GLU A 63 -4.30 17.93 -60.73
CA GLU A 63 -4.89 16.60 -60.93
C GLU A 63 -6.42 16.60 -60.82
N SER A 64 -6.99 17.46 -60.02
CA SER A 64 -8.43 17.65 -59.79
C SER A 64 -9.04 18.68 -60.77
N GLY A 65 -8.23 19.29 -61.63
CA GLY A 65 -8.65 20.36 -62.52
C GLY A 65 -9.06 19.88 -63.94
N GLY A 66 -10.17 20.43 -64.47
CA GLY A 66 -10.63 20.25 -65.80
C GLY A 66 -10.92 21.59 -66.50
N ILE A 67 -10.91 21.59 -67.86
CA ILE A 67 -11.16 22.81 -68.66
C ILE A 67 -11.85 22.47 -69.96
N LEU A 68 -12.83 23.28 -70.38
CA LEU A 68 -13.51 23.22 -71.66
C LEU A 68 -13.59 24.62 -72.32
N GLY A 69 -13.48 24.66 -73.60
CA GLY A 69 -13.79 25.83 -74.40
C GLY A 69 -15.04 25.60 -75.23
N ILE A 70 -16.01 26.48 -75.09
CA ILE A 70 -17.27 26.49 -75.84
C ILE A 70 -17.24 27.65 -76.84
N SER A 71 -17.55 27.35 -78.10
CA SER A 71 -17.76 28.41 -79.15
C SER A 71 -19.00 28.06 -79.94
N ASP A 72 -19.85 28.99 -80.18
CA ASP A 72 -21.10 28.83 -80.92
C ASP A 72 -22.00 27.71 -80.45
N GLY A 73 -22.08 27.52 -79.16
CA GLY A 73 -22.92 26.48 -78.49
C GLY A 73 -22.39 25.06 -78.67
N LYS A 74 -21.13 24.90 -79.01
CA LYS A 74 -20.48 23.60 -79.09
C LYS A 74 -19.17 23.57 -78.27
N VAL A 75 -18.81 22.46 -77.73
CA VAL A 75 -17.50 22.25 -77.14
C VAL A 75 -16.45 22.10 -78.21
N VAL A 76 -15.58 23.10 -78.33
CA VAL A 76 -14.56 23.19 -79.40
C VAL A 76 -13.19 22.79 -78.87
N TRP A 77 -12.89 23.13 -77.62
CA TRP A 77 -11.60 22.86 -77.01
C TRP A 77 -11.75 22.00 -75.71
N LYS A 78 -10.85 21.04 -75.53
CA LYS A 78 -10.81 20.16 -74.43
C LYS A 78 -9.41 20.12 -73.80
N ALA A 79 -9.29 19.74 -72.55
CA ALA A 79 -8.01 19.55 -71.89
C ALA A 79 -7.16 18.50 -72.60
N ASN A 80 -5.82 18.61 -72.49
CA ASN A 80 -4.89 17.66 -73.05
C ASN A 80 -5.12 16.24 -72.46
N SER A 81 -4.70 15.18 -73.16
CA SER A 81 -4.89 13.78 -72.77
C SER A 81 -4.28 13.42 -71.42
N SER A 82 -3.33 14.22 -70.92
CA SER A 82 -2.67 13.99 -69.62
C SER A 82 -3.51 14.41 -68.39
N VAL A 83 -4.66 15.09 -68.58
CA VAL A 83 -5.52 15.57 -67.52
C VAL A 83 -6.50 14.48 -67.07
N THR A 84 -6.61 14.23 -65.79
CA THR A 84 -7.46 13.18 -65.19
C THR A 84 -8.94 13.53 -65.26
N VAL A 85 -9.29 14.77 -65.01
CA VAL A 85 -10.69 15.25 -64.99
C VAL A 85 -11.17 15.56 -66.38
N ARG A 86 -12.16 14.79 -66.83
CA ARG A 86 -12.73 14.89 -68.21
C ARG A 86 -14.19 15.30 -68.17
N PRO A 87 -14.49 16.60 -67.95
CA PRO A 87 -15.87 17.07 -67.80
C PRO A 87 -16.67 16.92 -69.12
N GLU A 88 -15.99 16.79 -70.26
CA GLU A 88 -16.62 16.51 -71.57
C GLU A 88 -17.28 15.13 -71.67
N ASN A 89 -16.91 14.19 -70.78
CA ASN A 89 -17.50 12.86 -70.73
C ASN A 89 -18.83 12.79 -69.96
N ASP A 90 -19.15 13.83 -69.20
CA ASP A 90 -20.44 13.94 -68.52
C ASP A 90 -21.40 14.74 -69.37
N ALA A 91 -22.27 14.05 -70.12
CA ALA A 91 -23.23 14.68 -71.04
C ALA A 91 -24.20 15.63 -70.31
N ALA A 92 -24.60 15.33 -69.06
CA ALA A 92 -25.48 16.16 -68.31
C ALA A 92 -24.77 17.45 -67.84
N PHE A 93 -23.52 17.37 -67.44
CA PHE A 93 -22.70 18.55 -67.13
C PHE A 93 -22.44 19.39 -68.36
N VAL A 94 -22.12 18.78 -69.50
CA VAL A 94 -21.93 19.50 -70.77
C VAL A 94 -23.23 20.23 -71.17
N ALA A 95 -24.40 19.62 -71.10
CA ALA A 95 -25.67 20.31 -71.37
C ALA A 95 -25.90 21.52 -70.42
N LEU A 96 -25.59 21.36 -69.15
CA LEU A 96 -25.69 22.44 -68.16
C LEU A 96 -24.79 23.66 -68.51
N VAL A 97 -23.51 23.37 -68.83
CA VAL A 97 -22.56 24.49 -69.13
C VAL A 97 -22.82 25.09 -70.42
N LEU A 98 -23.39 24.39 -71.42
CA LEU A 98 -23.88 24.97 -72.67
C LEU A 98 -25.06 25.91 -72.51
N GLU A 99 -25.94 25.60 -71.53
CA GLU A 99 -27.05 26.54 -71.19
C GLU A 99 -26.49 27.76 -70.46
N LYS A 100 -25.59 27.56 -69.45
CA LYS A 100 -24.95 28.64 -68.70
C LYS A 100 -24.06 29.53 -69.56
N SER A 101 -23.43 29.05 -70.63
CA SER A 101 -22.60 29.78 -71.56
C SER A 101 -23.37 30.87 -72.33
N LYS A 102 -24.72 30.78 -72.47
CA LYS A 102 -25.59 31.79 -73.09
C LYS A 102 -25.88 33.01 -72.24
N LEU A 103 -25.57 32.88 -70.88
CA LEU A 103 -25.71 33.96 -69.92
C LEU A 103 -24.58 34.96 -70.10
N SER A 104 -24.84 36.25 -69.87
CA SER A 104 -23.80 37.29 -69.99
C SER A 104 -22.93 37.39 -68.71
N ASN A 105 -23.26 36.70 -67.66
CA ASN A 105 -22.56 36.78 -66.34
C ASN A 105 -21.70 35.62 -66.09
N VAL A 106 -20.57 35.81 -65.37
CA VAL A 106 -19.75 34.71 -64.84
C VAL A 106 -20.56 33.98 -63.81
N THR A 107 -20.58 32.63 -63.94
CA THR A 107 -21.29 31.75 -63.04
C THR A 107 -20.29 30.81 -62.35
N THR A 108 -20.28 30.77 -61.00
CA THR A 108 -19.52 29.85 -60.23
C THR A 108 -20.48 29.07 -59.37
N GLU A 109 -20.64 27.78 -59.60
CA GLU A 109 -21.62 26.92 -58.92
C GLU A 109 -21.01 25.54 -58.67
N ARG A 110 -21.79 24.68 -58.01
CA ARG A 110 -21.44 23.28 -57.75
C ARG A 110 -22.41 22.38 -58.54
N TYR A 111 -21.85 21.35 -59.15
CA TYR A 111 -22.61 20.31 -59.85
C TYR A 111 -22.32 18.97 -59.21
N THR A 112 -23.38 18.24 -58.81
CA THR A 112 -23.27 16.93 -58.20
C THR A 112 -24.16 15.94 -58.94
N SER A 113 -23.59 14.86 -59.48
CA SER A 113 -24.32 13.80 -60.16
C SER A 113 -23.63 12.46 -59.93
N GLY A 114 -24.31 11.54 -59.27
CA GLY A 114 -23.73 10.23 -58.93
C GLY A 114 -22.45 10.36 -58.11
N SER A 115 -21.32 9.89 -58.65
CA SER A 115 -19.98 9.99 -57.99
C SER A 115 -19.24 11.30 -58.34
N THR A 116 -19.79 12.13 -59.23
CA THR A 116 -19.17 13.37 -59.70
C THR A 116 -19.57 14.53 -58.77
N ASP A 117 -18.59 15.32 -58.38
CA ASP A 117 -18.79 16.50 -57.50
C ASP A 117 -17.87 17.62 -57.98
N TYR A 118 -18.38 18.48 -58.90
CA TYR A 118 -17.62 19.53 -59.51
C TYR A 118 -17.93 20.89 -58.88
N ALA A 119 -16.90 21.63 -58.47
CA ALA A 119 -16.97 23.09 -58.42
C ALA A 119 -16.60 23.62 -59.83
N TYR A 120 -17.48 24.35 -60.44
CA TYR A 120 -17.26 24.82 -61.78
C TYR A 120 -17.46 26.32 -61.94
N LEU A 121 -16.80 26.86 -62.98
CA LEU A 121 -16.84 28.23 -63.39
C LEU A 121 -17.16 28.29 -64.88
N VAL A 122 -18.07 29.16 -65.26
CA VAL A 122 -18.34 29.51 -66.66
C VAL A 122 -18.08 30.98 -66.85
N VAL A 123 -17.14 31.35 -67.75
CA VAL A 123 -16.83 32.76 -68.13
C VAL A 123 -17.24 32.96 -69.57
N PRO A 124 -18.40 33.55 -69.82
CA PRO A 124 -18.84 33.85 -71.14
C PRO A 124 -17.98 35.00 -71.77
N VAL A 125 -17.75 34.90 -73.06
CA VAL A 125 -17.03 35.88 -73.87
C VAL A 125 -17.79 36.12 -75.16
N SER A 126 -17.84 37.35 -75.65
CA SER A 126 -18.39 37.73 -76.94
C SER A 126 -17.37 38.54 -77.73
N TRP A 127 -17.23 38.20 -78.99
CA TRP A 127 -16.31 38.91 -79.87
C TRP A 127 -17.02 40.08 -80.54
N ILE A 128 -16.52 41.26 -80.25
CA ILE A 128 -17.22 42.55 -80.69
C ILE A 128 -17.34 42.69 -82.18
N TYR A 129 -16.39 42.18 -82.96
CA TYR A 129 -16.33 42.40 -84.40
C TYR A 129 -17.15 41.39 -85.22
N THR A 130 -17.33 40.14 -84.79
CA THR A 130 -18.05 39.13 -85.52
C THR A 130 -19.37 38.69 -84.89
N GLY A 131 -19.61 39.11 -83.63
CA GLY A 131 -20.76 38.66 -82.85
C GLY A 131 -20.69 37.18 -82.37
N GLU A 132 -19.55 36.54 -82.57
CA GLU A 132 -19.30 35.19 -82.08
C GLU A 132 -19.38 35.18 -80.57
N THR A 133 -20.00 34.11 -80.02
CA THR A 133 -20.11 33.89 -78.54
C THR A 133 -19.38 32.58 -78.14
N GLY A 134 -18.75 32.67 -77.00
CA GLY A 134 -18.10 31.48 -76.42
C GLY A 134 -18.04 31.59 -74.92
N ALA A 135 -17.49 30.56 -74.32
CA ALA A 135 -17.26 30.55 -72.90
C ALA A 135 -16.05 29.60 -72.48
N LEU A 136 -15.28 30.07 -71.53
CA LEU A 136 -14.33 29.25 -70.88
C LEU A 136 -15.03 28.60 -69.69
N VAL A 137 -14.92 27.23 -69.58
CA VAL A 137 -15.40 26.44 -68.41
C VAL A 137 -14.21 25.85 -67.71
N ARG A 138 -14.13 26.18 -66.42
CA ARG A 138 -13.14 25.57 -65.48
C ARG A 138 -13.86 24.70 -64.50
N VAL A 139 -13.25 23.56 -64.16
CA VAL A 139 -13.81 22.57 -63.26
C VAL A 139 -12.74 22.17 -62.25
N VAL A 140 -13.14 22.02 -61.01
CA VAL A 140 -12.36 21.35 -59.95
C VAL A 140 -13.18 20.19 -59.44
N ASP A 141 -12.67 18.97 -59.56
CA ASP A 141 -13.34 17.77 -59.10
C ASP A 141 -13.09 17.59 -57.58
N LEU A 142 -14.09 17.93 -56.79
CA LEU A 142 -14.06 17.81 -55.34
C LEU A 142 -14.10 16.34 -54.87
N SER A 143 -14.53 15.41 -55.74
CA SER A 143 -14.56 13.98 -55.38
C SER A 143 -13.16 13.40 -55.23
N ILE A 144 -12.20 13.83 -56.05
CA ILE A 144 -10.79 13.46 -55.99
C ILE A 144 -10.17 13.96 -54.70
N GLU A 145 -10.38 15.24 -54.38
CA GLU A 145 -9.90 15.88 -53.15
C GLU A 145 -10.49 15.20 -51.90
N ARG A 146 -11.79 14.88 -51.93
CA ARG A 146 -12.47 14.18 -50.86
C ARG A 146 -11.92 12.77 -50.64
N LYS A 147 -11.61 12.05 -51.73
CA LYS A 147 -11.01 10.70 -51.64
C LYS A 147 -9.65 10.76 -51.00
N ALA A 148 -8.77 11.67 -51.42
CA ALA A 148 -7.44 11.83 -50.80
C ALA A 148 -7.53 12.21 -49.33
N LEU A 149 -8.49 13.08 -48.94
CA LEU A 149 -8.75 13.43 -47.55
C LEU A 149 -9.18 12.17 -46.75
N ASN A 150 -10.13 11.40 -47.29
CA ASN A 150 -10.62 10.19 -46.63
C ASN A 150 -9.50 9.15 -46.39
N GLU A 151 -8.66 8.88 -47.40
CA GLU A 151 -7.55 7.96 -47.29
C GLU A 151 -6.56 8.38 -46.19
N THR A 152 -6.28 9.69 -46.13
CA THR A 152 -5.42 10.26 -45.08
C THR A 152 -6.03 10.07 -43.69
N PHE A 153 -7.31 10.36 -43.53
CA PHE A 153 -7.99 10.20 -42.23
C PHE A 153 -8.15 8.76 -41.80
N VAL A 154 -8.41 7.82 -42.72
CA VAL A 154 -8.44 6.36 -42.44
C VAL A 154 -7.09 5.91 -41.94
N THR A 155 -6.00 6.34 -42.59
CA THR A 155 -4.64 5.98 -42.17
C THR A 155 -4.36 6.47 -40.75
N TYR A 156 -4.69 7.73 -40.43
CA TYR A 156 -4.52 8.29 -39.07
C TYR A 156 -5.38 7.56 -38.04
N ALA A 157 -6.61 7.19 -38.42
CA ALA A 157 -7.50 6.42 -37.53
C ALA A 157 -6.91 5.03 -37.20
N LEU A 158 -6.39 4.32 -38.19
CA LEU A 158 -5.76 3.02 -38.00
C LEU A 158 -4.51 3.10 -37.09
N VAL A 159 -3.65 4.10 -37.34
CA VAL A 159 -2.46 4.32 -36.49
C VAL A 159 -2.87 4.68 -35.08
N GLY A 160 -3.89 5.54 -34.92
CA GLY A 160 -4.39 5.93 -33.60
C GLY A 160 -4.97 4.76 -32.80
N VAL A 161 -5.78 3.91 -33.46
CA VAL A 161 -6.32 2.68 -32.83
C VAL A 161 -5.19 1.73 -32.43
N GLY A 162 -4.21 1.55 -33.32
CA GLY A 162 -3.03 0.72 -33.05
C GLY A 162 -2.24 1.22 -31.81
N ALA A 163 -1.99 2.52 -31.72
CA ALA A 163 -1.30 3.13 -30.60
C ALA A 163 -2.07 2.93 -29.27
N ILE A 164 -3.40 3.12 -29.29
CA ILE A 164 -4.26 2.89 -28.13
C ILE A 164 -4.22 1.43 -27.69
N ALA A 165 -4.28 0.48 -28.65
CA ALA A 165 -4.23 -0.94 -28.35
C ALA A 165 -2.89 -1.34 -27.70
N VAL A 166 -1.76 -0.86 -28.22
CA VAL A 166 -0.43 -1.09 -27.64
C VAL A 166 -0.34 -0.51 -26.23
N THR A 167 -0.79 0.73 -26.03
CA THR A 167 -0.79 1.35 -24.70
C THR A 167 -1.67 0.59 -23.71
N ALA A 168 -2.84 0.14 -24.12
CA ALA A 168 -3.74 -0.66 -23.29
C ALA A 168 -3.10 -1.99 -22.86
N VAL A 169 -2.42 -2.68 -23.78
CA VAL A 169 -1.71 -3.93 -23.47
C VAL A 169 -0.56 -3.70 -22.50
N ILE A 170 0.25 -2.65 -22.72
CA ILE A 170 1.36 -2.32 -21.82
C ILE A 170 0.80 -1.98 -20.42
N THR A 171 -0.24 -1.15 -20.35
CA THR A 171 -0.88 -0.76 -19.07
C THR A 171 -1.43 -1.99 -18.35
N TRP A 172 -2.09 -2.89 -19.08
CA TRP A 172 -2.61 -4.14 -18.49
C TRP A 172 -1.50 -5.03 -17.94
N LEU A 173 -0.39 -5.21 -18.67
CA LEU A 173 0.76 -6.00 -18.22
C LEU A 173 1.43 -5.41 -16.98
N VAL A 174 1.62 -4.08 -16.96
CA VAL A 174 2.21 -3.37 -15.83
C VAL A 174 1.31 -3.47 -14.60
N MET A 175 0.00 -3.23 -14.76
CA MET A 175 -0.97 -3.29 -13.68
C MET A 175 -1.08 -4.70 -13.10
N ALA A 176 -1.12 -5.74 -13.95
CA ALA A 176 -1.14 -7.14 -13.52
C ALA A 176 0.09 -7.48 -12.67
N ARG A 177 1.27 -6.99 -13.09
CA ARG A 177 2.53 -7.24 -12.36
C ARG A 177 2.62 -6.48 -11.03
N LEU A 178 2.12 -5.25 -10.96
CA LEU A 178 2.11 -4.43 -9.75
C LEU A 178 1.09 -4.91 -8.71
N LEU A 179 -0.06 -5.44 -9.13
CA LEU A 179 -1.12 -5.87 -8.21
C LEU A 179 -0.98 -7.34 -7.77
N GLN A 180 -0.18 -8.15 -8.45
CA GLN A 180 0.03 -9.56 -8.12
C GLN A 180 0.51 -9.77 -6.66
N PRO A 181 1.45 -8.97 -6.08
CA PRO A 181 1.88 -9.13 -4.70
C PRO A 181 0.76 -8.92 -3.68
N ILE A 182 -0.17 -8.00 -3.94
CA ILE A 182 -1.30 -7.70 -3.04
C ILE A 182 -2.25 -8.89 -2.93
N SER A 183 -2.61 -9.50 -4.07
CA SER A 183 -3.49 -10.67 -4.08
C SER A 183 -2.85 -11.89 -3.41
N TRP A 184 -1.53 -11.99 -3.48
CA TRP A 184 -0.78 -13.05 -2.80
C TRP A 184 -0.67 -12.81 -1.29
N LEU A 185 -0.44 -11.54 -0.87
CA LEU A 185 -0.47 -11.14 0.54
C LEU A 185 -1.84 -11.48 1.18
N GLN A 186 -2.92 -11.16 0.49
CA GLN A 186 -4.28 -11.47 0.95
C GLN A 186 -4.48 -12.98 1.14
N ARG A 187 -4.14 -13.78 0.14
CA ARG A 187 -4.28 -15.25 0.22
C ARG A 187 -3.44 -15.86 1.34
N THR A 188 -2.19 -15.41 1.49
CA THR A 188 -1.32 -15.90 2.56
C THR A 188 -1.86 -15.50 3.93
N ALA A 189 -2.40 -14.27 4.08
CA ALA A 189 -3.03 -13.85 5.32
C ALA A 189 -4.31 -14.64 5.65
N GLU A 190 -5.11 -15.03 4.63
CA GLU A 190 -6.29 -15.89 4.80
C GLU A 190 -5.93 -17.35 5.15
N GLU A 191 -4.76 -17.83 4.71
CA GLU A 191 -4.26 -19.18 5.02
C GLU A 191 -3.61 -19.28 6.41
N ILE A 192 -3.21 -18.12 7.00
CA ILE A 192 -2.66 -18.10 8.36
C ILE A 192 -3.82 -18.31 9.35
N THR A 193 -3.81 -19.46 9.99
CA THR A 193 -4.75 -19.83 11.04
C THR A 193 -4.03 -19.94 12.38
N GLU A 194 -4.77 -20.03 13.49
CA GLU A 194 -4.21 -20.24 14.83
C GLU A 194 -3.28 -21.48 14.92
N HIS A 195 -3.38 -22.41 13.98
CA HIS A 195 -2.60 -23.64 13.94
C HIS A 195 -1.33 -23.55 13.08
N ASP A 196 -1.16 -22.50 12.26
CA ASP A 196 0.00 -22.33 11.38
C ASP A 196 0.52 -20.89 11.37
N LEU A 197 0.90 -20.39 12.54
CA LEU A 197 1.50 -19.07 12.74
C LEU A 197 2.97 -19.02 12.30
N LYS A 198 3.61 -20.16 11.98
CA LYS A 198 5.03 -20.22 11.59
C LYS A 198 5.29 -19.78 10.16
N ARG A 199 4.23 -19.68 9.37
CA ARG A 199 4.34 -19.30 7.98
C ARG A 199 4.67 -17.82 7.84
N ARG A 200 5.64 -17.49 6.98
CA ARG A 200 6.03 -16.10 6.71
C ARG A 200 5.78 -15.74 5.26
N ILE A 201 5.51 -14.49 5.04
CA ILE A 201 5.30 -13.92 3.73
C ILE A 201 6.68 -13.59 3.16
N PRO A 202 7.11 -14.19 2.03
CA PRO A 202 8.42 -13.89 1.47
C PRO A 202 8.49 -12.43 1.00
N VAL A 203 9.46 -11.70 1.55
CA VAL A 203 9.76 -10.32 1.17
C VAL A 203 10.41 -10.32 -0.21
N ARG A 204 9.79 -9.60 -1.18
CA ARG A 204 10.31 -9.47 -2.54
C ARG A 204 10.44 -8.02 -2.94
N GLY A 205 11.62 -7.62 -3.42
CA GLY A 205 11.90 -6.25 -3.82
C GLY A 205 12.37 -5.35 -2.67
N ASN A 206 12.41 -4.05 -2.93
CA ASN A 206 12.87 -3.00 -1.99
C ASN A 206 11.91 -1.79 -2.04
N ASP A 207 10.65 -2.04 -2.34
CA ASP A 207 9.59 -1.06 -2.45
C ASP A 207 8.71 -1.00 -1.18
N ASP A 208 7.72 -0.13 -1.19
CA ASP A 208 6.79 0.04 -0.07
C ASP A 208 6.04 -1.25 0.27
N LEU A 209 5.84 -2.15 -0.70
CA LEU A 209 5.21 -3.46 -0.47
C LEU A 209 6.14 -4.40 0.28
N ALA A 210 7.45 -4.34 0.03
CA ALA A 210 8.44 -5.10 0.78
C ALA A 210 8.51 -4.60 2.25
N ALA A 211 8.44 -3.29 2.48
CA ALA A 211 8.37 -2.69 3.81
C ALA A 211 7.10 -3.12 4.55
N LEU A 212 5.94 -3.08 3.89
CA LEU A 212 4.67 -3.57 4.44
C LEU A 212 4.76 -5.06 4.81
N THR A 213 5.30 -5.89 3.92
CA THR A 213 5.48 -7.34 4.15
C THR A 213 6.37 -7.59 5.37
N THR A 214 7.43 -6.83 5.54
CA THR A 214 8.32 -6.91 6.70
C THR A 214 7.59 -6.55 7.99
N THR A 215 6.77 -5.50 7.96
CA THR A 215 5.95 -5.07 9.12
C THR A 215 4.93 -6.16 9.51
N VAL A 216 4.25 -6.74 8.52
CA VAL A 216 3.30 -7.85 8.75
C VAL A 216 4.01 -9.08 9.32
N ASN A 217 5.17 -9.45 8.79
CA ASN A 217 5.96 -10.57 9.34
C ASN A 217 6.38 -10.29 10.80
N GLY A 218 6.79 -9.06 11.12
CA GLY A 218 7.11 -8.66 12.50
C GLY A 218 5.89 -8.75 13.45
N MET A 219 4.69 -8.47 12.95
CA MET A 219 3.45 -8.68 13.71
C MET A 219 3.18 -10.18 13.93
N LEU A 220 3.39 -11.01 12.91
CA LEU A 220 3.24 -12.47 13.02
C LEU A 220 4.24 -13.09 13.99
N ASP A 221 5.50 -12.59 14.03
CA ASP A 221 6.52 -13.04 15.01
C ASP A 221 6.05 -12.77 16.44
N ARG A 222 5.50 -11.59 16.70
CA ARG A 222 4.95 -11.23 18.01
C ARG A 222 3.75 -12.10 18.39
N LEU A 223 2.85 -12.35 17.43
CA LEU A 223 1.68 -13.19 17.66
C LEU A 223 2.07 -14.64 17.95
N GLU A 224 2.99 -15.23 17.16
CA GLU A 224 3.52 -16.56 17.36
C GLU A 224 4.14 -16.70 18.76
N SER A 225 5.03 -15.78 19.14
CA SER A 225 5.67 -15.79 20.46
C SER A 225 4.65 -15.68 21.59
N THR A 226 3.59 -14.89 21.43
CA THR A 226 2.52 -14.75 22.43
C THR A 226 1.72 -16.04 22.57
N VAL A 227 1.33 -16.67 21.46
CA VAL A 227 0.56 -17.93 21.45
C VAL A 227 1.41 -19.09 22.03
N GLU A 228 2.70 -19.18 21.65
CA GLU A 228 3.60 -20.20 22.21
C GLU A 228 3.81 -20.02 23.73
N ALA A 229 4.00 -18.78 24.18
CA ALA A 229 4.10 -18.46 25.61
C ALA A 229 2.81 -18.84 26.35
N GLN A 230 1.64 -18.56 25.79
CA GLN A 230 0.35 -18.93 26.38
C GLN A 230 0.16 -20.44 26.44
N LYS A 231 0.54 -21.16 25.39
CA LYS A 231 0.47 -22.64 25.37
C LYS A 231 1.39 -23.24 26.38
N SER A 232 2.64 -22.80 26.48
CA SER A 232 3.60 -23.26 27.50
C SER A 232 3.05 -23.02 28.90
N LEU A 233 2.47 -21.84 29.14
CA LEU A 233 1.84 -21.56 30.45
C LEU A 233 0.74 -22.55 30.80
N LEU A 234 -0.16 -22.86 29.86
CA LEU A 234 -1.26 -23.82 30.11
C LEU A 234 -0.74 -25.24 30.37
N ASP A 235 0.29 -25.66 29.64
CA ASP A 235 0.91 -26.99 29.86
C ASP A 235 1.58 -27.03 31.22
N ASP A 236 2.34 -26.00 31.61
CA ASP A 236 3.02 -25.92 32.92
C ASP A 236 2.02 -25.92 34.09
N VAL A 237 0.95 -25.07 33.97
CA VAL A 237 -0.14 -25.04 34.96
C VAL A 237 -0.80 -26.43 35.11
N GLY A 238 -1.08 -27.09 33.97
CA GLY A 238 -1.68 -28.39 33.94
C GLY A 238 -0.81 -29.45 34.67
N HIS A 239 0.50 -29.36 34.51
CA HIS A 239 1.44 -30.25 35.22
C HIS A 239 1.53 -29.94 36.72
N GLU A 240 1.66 -28.67 37.09
CA GLU A 240 1.81 -28.26 38.50
C GLU A 240 0.52 -28.45 39.33
N LEU A 241 -0.66 -28.46 38.69
CA LEU A 241 -1.93 -28.78 39.35
C LEU A 241 -2.19 -30.30 39.43
N ARG A 242 -1.75 -31.11 38.46
CA ARG A 242 -2.01 -32.54 38.43
C ARG A 242 -1.28 -33.26 39.56
N THR A 243 -0.07 -32.83 39.91
CA THR A 243 0.74 -33.45 40.98
C THR A 243 0.04 -33.37 42.32
N PRO A 244 -0.34 -32.20 42.89
CA PRO A 244 -1.03 -32.10 44.16
C PRO A 244 -2.37 -32.83 44.18
N MET A 245 -3.15 -32.73 43.06
CA MET A 245 -4.40 -33.51 42.96
C MET A 245 -4.19 -35.03 43.11
N THR A 246 -3.11 -35.53 42.49
CA THR A 246 -2.78 -36.96 42.60
C THR A 246 -2.36 -37.35 44.02
N ILE A 247 -1.63 -36.46 44.70
CA ILE A 247 -1.22 -36.65 46.10
C ILE A 247 -2.45 -36.71 47.03
N VAL A 248 -3.33 -35.70 46.94
CA VAL A 248 -4.58 -35.64 47.72
C VAL A 248 -5.41 -36.89 47.48
N ARG A 249 -5.62 -37.26 46.22
CA ARG A 249 -6.38 -38.46 45.88
C ARG A 249 -5.77 -39.74 46.44
N GLY A 250 -4.45 -39.92 46.30
CA GLY A 250 -3.77 -41.09 46.80
C GLY A 250 -3.86 -41.22 48.32
N HIS A 251 -3.72 -40.13 49.06
CA HIS A 251 -3.88 -40.14 50.53
C HIS A 251 -5.34 -40.43 50.93
N LEU A 252 -6.34 -39.88 50.23
CA LEU A 252 -7.73 -40.22 50.51
C LEU A 252 -8.13 -41.63 50.14
N GLU A 253 -7.57 -42.21 49.07
CA GLU A 253 -7.81 -43.60 48.65
C GLU A 253 -7.19 -44.58 49.58
N LEU A 254 -6.05 -44.27 50.25
CA LEU A 254 -5.31 -45.14 51.18
C LEU A 254 -5.70 -44.93 52.65
N MET A 255 -6.54 -43.96 52.96
CA MET A 255 -6.95 -43.60 54.32
C MET A 255 -7.70 -44.77 55.00
N ASP A 256 -7.22 -45.17 56.17
CA ASP A 256 -7.95 -46.11 57.03
C ASP A 256 -9.06 -45.33 57.77
N THR A 257 -10.28 -45.48 57.34
CA THR A 257 -11.46 -44.84 57.95
C THR A 257 -11.80 -45.41 59.34
N THR A 258 -11.18 -46.51 59.74
CA THR A 258 -11.38 -47.10 61.06
C THR A 258 -10.37 -46.60 62.10
N ASP A 259 -9.25 -45.98 61.65
CA ASP A 259 -8.29 -45.31 62.51
C ASP A 259 -8.49 -43.82 62.56
N PRO A 260 -8.99 -43.21 63.65
CA PRO A 260 -9.19 -41.76 63.76
C PRO A 260 -7.90 -40.93 63.62
N LYS A 261 -6.71 -41.52 63.98
CA LYS A 261 -5.44 -40.81 63.80
C LYS A 261 -5.01 -40.74 62.37
N ASP A 262 -5.20 -41.82 61.61
CA ASP A 262 -4.91 -41.80 60.14
C ASP A 262 -5.81 -40.86 59.44
N ALA A 263 -7.13 -40.83 59.74
CA ALA A 263 -8.08 -39.87 59.16
C ALA A 263 -7.71 -38.40 59.45
N GLU A 264 -7.16 -38.11 60.65
CA GLU A 264 -6.73 -36.74 61.01
C GLU A 264 -5.45 -36.34 60.25
N VAL A 265 -4.49 -37.23 60.11
CA VAL A 265 -3.26 -37.02 59.32
C VAL A 265 -3.59 -36.80 57.87
N VAL A 266 -4.41 -37.66 57.26
CA VAL A 266 -4.82 -37.50 55.86
C VAL A 266 -5.61 -36.19 55.63
N ARG A 267 -6.50 -35.80 56.54
CA ARG A 267 -7.20 -34.53 56.50
C ARG A 267 -6.24 -33.33 56.53
N ALA A 268 -5.24 -33.38 57.45
CA ALA A 268 -4.24 -32.32 57.56
C ALA A 268 -3.43 -32.17 56.26
N LEU A 269 -2.93 -33.29 55.72
CA LEU A 269 -2.21 -33.31 54.45
C LEU A 269 -3.06 -32.82 53.28
N ALA A 270 -4.34 -33.22 53.19
CA ALA A 270 -5.24 -32.76 52.15
C ALA A 270 -5.50 -31.23 52.24
N LEU A 271 -5.69 -30.68 53.45
CA LEU A 271 -5.86 -29.24 53.65
C LEU A 271 -4.60 -28.46 53.32
N GLU A 272 -3.42 -28.95 53.64
CA GLU A 272 -2.14 -28.34 53.28
C GLU A 272 -1.96 -28.27 51.76
N GLU A 273 -2.25 -29.37 51.06
CA GLU A 273 -2.12 -29.42 49.61
C GLU A 273 -3.16 -28.54 48.87
N LEU A 274 -4.40 -28.45 49.41
CA LEU A 274 -5.40 -27.51 48.89
C LEU A 274 -4.98 -26.05 49.11
N ALA A 275 -4.39 -25.71 50.25
CA ALA A 275 -3.86 -24.36 50.51
C ALA A 275 -2.73 -24.04 49.54
N ARG A 276 -1.85 -24.99 49.24
CA ARG A 276 -0.79 -24.88 48.24
C ARG A 276 -1.32 -24.66 46.85
N MET A 277 -2.36 -25.40 46.43
CA MET A 277 -3.02 -25.21 45.15
C MET A 277 -3.66 -23.82 45.06
N SER A 278 -4.29 -23.33 46.13
CA SER A 278 -4.87 -22.01 46.19
C SER A 278 -3.81 -20.90 46.05
N SER A 279 -2.65 -21.06 46.70
CA SER A 279 -1.52 -20.13 46.52
C SER A 279 -1.02 -20.14 45.08
N LEU A 280 -0.85 -21.31 44.45
CA LEU A 280 -0.44 -21.43 43.04
C LEU A 280 -1.41 -20.70 42.10
N VAL A 281 -2.72 -20.86 42.27
CA VAL A 281 -3.73 -20.18 41.47
C VAL A 281 -3.65 -18.65 41.66
N ASN A 282 -3.48 -18.17 42.89
CA ASN A 282 -3.32 -16.76 43.17
C ASN A 282 -2.05 -16.15 42.51
N ASP A 283 -0.94 -16.91 42.59
CA ASP A 283 0.32 -16.54 41.94
C ASP A 283 0.18 -16.43 40.40
N LEU A 284 -0.56 -17.34 39.80
CA LEU A 284 -0.86 -17.32 38.35
C LEU A 284 -1.74 -16.15 37.97
N ILE A 285 -2.78 -15.87 38.77
CA ILE A 285 -3.64 -14.68 38.55
C ILE A 285 -2.81 -13.40 38.62
N LEU A 286 -1.91 -13.31 39.59
CA LEU A 286 -1.03 -12.17 39.78
C LEU A 286 -0.10 -11.97 38.57
N LEU A 287 0.52 -13.06 38.08
CA LEU A 287 1.36 -13.03 36.88
C LEU A 287 0.57 -12.65 35.61
N ALA A 288 -0.68 -13.09 35.47
CA ALA A 288 -1.54 -12.71 34.37
C ALA A 288 -1.94 -11.21 34.45
N GLN A 289 -2.13 -10.69 35.67
CA GLN A 289 -2.41 -9.28 35.88
C GLN A 289 -1.18 -8.40 35.65
N SER A 290 0.03 -8.91 35.90
CA SER A 290 1.26 -8.11 35.74
C SER A 290 1.58 -7.67 34.33
N GLU A 291 0.95 -8.27 33.32
CA GLU A 291 1.04 -7.88 31.91
C GLU A 291 0.15 -6.69 31.55
N ARG A 292 -0.71 -6.26 32.45
CA ARG A 292 -1.64 -5.13 32.22
C ARG A 292 -0.99 -3.81 32.61
N SER A 293 -1.30 -2.77 31.86
CA SER A 293 -0.78 -1.41 32.12
C SER A 293 -1.28 -0.79 33.45
N ASP A 294 -2.37 -1.31 34.01
CA ASP A 294 -2.96 -0.86 35.27
C ASP A 294 -2.53 -1.72 36.48
N PHE A 295 -1.50 -2.55 36.33
CA PHE A 295 -1.04 -3.47 37.39
C PHE A 295 -0.45 -2.78 38.61
N VAL A 296 0.23 -1.64 38.44
CA VAL A 296 0.84 -0.87 39.52
C VAL A 296 0.21 0.52 39.62
N VAL A 297 -0.04 0.96 40.83
CA VAL A 297 -0.52 2.30 41.18
C VAL A 297 0.59 3.05 41.91
N LEU A 298 1.38 3.81 41.12
CA LEU A 298 2.52 4.54 41.67
C LEU A 298 2.08 5.66 42.59
N GLN A 299 2.68 5.71 43.79
CA GLN A 299 2.49 6.69 44.82
C GLN A 299 3.84 7.18 45.34
N ASP A 300 3.89 8.38 45.92
CA ASP A 300 5.10 8.85 46.61
C ASP A 300 5.19 8.18 47.99
N VAL A 301 6.14 7.25 48.13
CA VAL A 301 6.28 6.36 49.29
C VAL A 301 7.65 6.58 49.93
N ASP A 302 7.65 6.81 51.24
CA ASP A 302 8.88 6.75 52.06
C ASP A 302 9.39 5.32 52.13
N ALA A 303 10.54 5.07 51.46
CA ALA A 303 11.13 3.75 51.34
C ALA A 303 11.60 3.17 52.69
N GLY A 304 12.09 4.01 53.58
CA GLY A 304 12.50 3.57 54.94
C GLY A 304 11.31 3.11 55.76
N ARG A 305 10.21 3.90 55.77
CA ARG A 305 8.99 3.52 56.45
C ARG A 305 8.39 2.23 55.89
N LEU A 306 8.34 2.09 54.58
CA LEU A 306 7.82 0.87 53.95
C LEU A 306 8.69 -0.36 54.30
N THR A 307 10.01 -0.19 54.40
CA THR A 307 10.93 -1.26 54.84
C THR A 307 10.65 -1.67 56.26
N ASP A 308 10.45 -0.70 57.19
CA ASP A 308 10.14 -1.00 58.58
C ASP A 308 8.78 -1.72 58.77
N GLU A 309 7.73 -1.20 58.08
CA GLU A 309 6.41 -1.85 58.05
C GLU A 309 6.47 -3.29 57.49
N THR A 310 7.32 -3.52 56.47
CA THR A 310 7.50 -4.86 55.89
C THR A 310 8.32 -5.75 56.77
N PHE A 311 9.32 -5.22 57.49
CA PHE A 311 10.08 -5.97 58.49
C PHE A 311 9.17 -6.58 59.53
N GLU A 312 8.21 -5.84 60.11
CA GLU A 312 7.26 -6.38 61.05
C GLU A 312 6.38 -7.52 60.47
N LYS A 313 6.06 -7.45 59.18
CA LYS A 313 5.30 -8.52 58.49
C LYS A 313 6.12 -9.77 58.24
N VAL A 314 7.39 -9.64 57.85
CA VAL A 314 8.24 -10.83 57.57
C VAL A 314 8.63 -11.61 58.81
N ARG A 315 8.72 -10.94 60.01
CA ARG A 315 9.03 -11.58 61.29
C ARG A 315 8.08 -12.70 61.68
N VAL A 316 6.85 -12.71 61.15
CA VAL A 316 5.85 -13.77 61.45
C VAL A 316 5.90 -14.93 60.46
N LEU A 317 6.71 -14.88 59.41
CA LEU A 317 6.79 -15.91 58.37
C LEU A 317 7.54 -17.19 58.86
N GLY A 318 8.25 -17.13 59.94
CA GLY A 318 8.96 -18.26 60.51
C GLY A 318 9.78 -17.89 61.75
N ASP A 319 10.09 -18.87 62.57
CA ASP A 319 10.95 -18.68 63.75
C ASP A 319 12.41 -18.54 63.28
N ARG A 320 12.77 -17.30 62.89
CA ARG A 320 14.06 -16.91 62.31
C ARG A 320 14.61 -15.70 62.99
N HIS A 321 15.93 -15.53 62.99
CA HIS A 321 16.57 -14.33 63.42
C HIS A 321 16.57 -13.28 62.29
N TRP A 322 15.60 -12.35 62.34
CA TRP A 322 15.46 -11.31 61.36
C TRP A 322 16.29 -10.06 61.73
N ILE A 323 17.05 -9.55 60.76
CA ILE A 323 17.94 -8.39 60.92
C ILE A 323 17.51 -7.26 59.96
N MET A 324 17.37 -6.06 60.48
CA MET A 324 17.25 -4.87 59.70
C MET A 324 18.66 -4.39 59.24
N ASP A 325 19.02 -4.64 57.99
CA ASP A 325 20.36 -4.32 57.47
C ASP A 325 20.53 -2.82 57.25
N SER A 326 19.51 -2.13 56.67
CA SER A 326 19.55 -0.71 56.35
C SER A 326 18.14 -0.17 56.08
N LEU A 327 17.95 1.15 56.30
CA LEU A 327 16.74 1.91 55.95
C LEU A 327 17.11 3.03 55.01
N ALA A 328 16.46 3.12 53.86
CA ALA A 328 16.65 4.21 52.92
C ALA A 328 15.94 5.48 53.42
N ASP A 329 16.65 6.59 53.50
CA ASP A 329 16.07 7.92 53.79
C ASP A 329 15.73 8.63 52.48
N THR A 330 14.64 8.18 51.84
CA THR A 330 14.20 8.74 50.54
C THR A 330 12.77 8.36 50.20
N SER A 331 12.08 9.25 49.48
CA SER A 331 10.80 8.97 48.82
C SER A 331 11.02 8.46 47.38
N VAL A 332 10.16 7.53 46.96
CA VAL A 332 10.20 6.87 45.67
C VAL A 332 8.78 6.68 45.11
N MET A 333 8.62 6.90 43.82
CA MET A 333 7.35 6.61 43.13
C MET A 333 7.19 5.08 42.95
N MET A 334 6.41 4.43 43.82
CA MET A 334 6.17 2.99 43.78
C MET A 334 4.79 2.62 44.29
N ASP A 335 4.35 1.41 44.00
CA ASP A 335 3.15 0.80 44.57
C ASP A 335 3.53 0.06 45.87
N PRO A 336 3.12 0.57 47.06
CA PRO A 336 3.55 -0.02 48.34
C PRO A 336 3.01 -1.42 48.56
N GLN A 337 1.83 -1.74 48.01
CA GLN A 337 1.25 -3.08 48.13
C GLN A 337 2.03 -4.11 47.31
N ARG A 338 2.36 -3.79 46.05
CA ARG A 338 3.12 -4.67 45.19
C ARG A 338 4.54 -4.85 45.67
N ILE A 339 5.20 -3.79 46.14
CA ILE A 339 6.54 -3.88 46.70
C ILE A 339 6.53 -4.75 48.00
N THR A 340 5.60 -4.54 48.90
CA THR A 340 5.43 -5.42 50.08
C THR A 340 5.22 -6.87 49.67
N GLN A 341 4.38 -7.14 48.67
CA GLN A 341 4.13 -8.46 48.13
C GLN A 341 5.42 -9.12 47.59
N ALA A 342 6.23 -8.37 46.82
CA ALA A 342 7.53 -8.87 46.35
C ALA A 342 8.48 -9.22 47.51
N TRP A 343 8.57 -8.34 48.51
CA TRP A 343 9.38 -8.62 49.69
C TRP A 343 8.92 -9.90 50.47
N LEU A 344 7.60 -10.05 50.64
CA LEU A 344 7.06 -11.27 51.32
C LEU A 344 7.39 -12.54 50.52
N GLN A 345 7.39 -12.48 49.18
CA GLN A 345 7.83 -13.62 48.34
C GLN A 345 9.32 -13.91 48.51
N LEU A 346 10.17 -12.87 48.55
CA LEU A 346 11.60 -13.03 48.81
C LEU A 346 11.85 -13.58 50.22
N ALA A 347 11.16 -13.08 51.23
CA ALA A 347 11.27 -13.51 52.62
C ALA A 347 10.84 -14.99 52.78
N ALA A 348 9.73 -15.39 52.16
CA ALA A 348 9.28 -16.79 52.16
C ALA A 348 10.31 -17.71 51.51
N ASN A 349 10.95 -17.28 50.41
CA ASN A 349 12.04 -18.04 49.79
C ASN A 349 13.26 -18.14 50.73
N ALA A 350 13.66 -17.03 51.38
CA ALA A 350 14.77 -17.03 52.32
C ALA A 350 14.52 -18.01 53.50
N VAL A 351 13.32 -17.98 54.11
CA VAL A 351 12.92 -18.94 55.16
C VAL A 351 12.97 -20.35 54.68
N LYS A 352 12.53 -20.64 53.48
CA LYS A 352 12.45 -22.00 52.90
C LYS A 352 13.81 -22.60 52.59
N TYR A 353 14.74 -21.81 52.06
CA TYR A 353 16.00 -22.32 51.53
C TYR A 353 17.20 -22.09 52.43
N SER A 354 17.06 -21.38 53.54
CA SER A 354 18.11 -21.18 54.56
C SER A 354 17.99 -22.20 55.68
N PRO A 355 19.11 -22.60 56.30
CA PRO A 355 19.12 -23.37 57.55
C PRO A 355 18.43 -22.59 58.68
N ASP A 356 17.80 -23.32 59.62
CA ASP A 356 17.00 -22.71 60.74
C ASP A 356 17.81 -21.80 61.67
N SER A 357 19.12 -22.02 61.75
CA SER A 357 20.05 -21.29 62.63
C SER A 357 20.70 -20.06 61.99
N THR A 358 20.28 -19.64 60.78
CA THR A 358 20.91 -18.54 60.09
C THR A 358 20.05 -17.28 60.07
N ASP A 359 20.72 -16.14 60.03
CA ASP A 359 20.11 -14.83 59.98
C ASP A 359 19.50 -14.54 58.60
N ILE A 360 18.39 -13.82 58.54
CA ILE A 360 17.79 -13.26 57.33
C ILE A 360 17.75 -11.73 57.46
N GLY A 361 18.40 -11.08 56.52
CA GLY A 361 18.47 -9.60 56.50
C GLY A 361 17.43 -9.01 55.51
N ILE A 362 16.80 -7.92 55.92
CA ILE A 362 15.97 -7.05 55.05
C ILE A 362 16.54 -5.68 55.06
N GLY A 363 16.51 -4.99 53.92
CA GLY A 363 17.00 -3.63 53.89
C GLY A 363 16.58 -2.87 52.63
N SER A 364 16.73 -1.53 52.77
CA SER A 364 16.60 -0.62 51.67
C SER A 364 17.73 0.42 51.67
N LYS A 365 18.15 0.90 50.48
CA LYS A 365 19.19 1.91 50.32
C LYS A 365 19.01 2.69 49.04
N LEU A 366 19.28 3.98 49.08
CA LEU A 366 19.39 4.82 47.87
C LEU A 366 20.74 4.59 47.21
N GLU A 367 20.75 4.19 45.91
CA GLU A 367 21.93 4.00 45.10
C GLU A 367 21.81 4.81 43.80
N GLY A 368 22.39 6.01 43.78
CA GLY A 368 22.23 6.97 42.68
C GLY A 368 20.77 7.40 42.53
N ASP A 369 20.21 7.17 41.32
CA ASP A 369 18.81 7.48 40.99
C ASP A 369 17.86 6.30 41.24
N ASN A 370 18.35 5.21 41.85
CA ASN A 370 17.55 4.02 42.13
C ASN A 370 17.49 3.77 43.63
N VAL A 371 16.41 3.11 44.04
CA VAL A 371 16.31 2.54 45.38
C VAL A 371 16.46 1.03 45.24
N ARG A 372 17.39 0.46 45.99
CA ARG A 372 17.61 -0.98 46.15
C ARG A 372 16.85 -1.44 47.40
N LEU A 373 16.00 -2.47 47.22
CA LEU A 373 15.20 -3.12 48.25
C LEU A 373 15.57 -4.60 48.26
N TRP A 374 16.03 -5.19 49.35
CA TRP A 374 16.58 -6.56 49.33
C TRP A 374 16.16 -7.42 50.49
N ILE A 375 16.25 -8.75 50.25
CA ILE A 375 16.33 -9.78 51.27
C ILE A 375 17.69 -10.48 51.10
N ARG A 376 18.40 -10.71 52.23
CA ARG A 376 19.66 -11.42 52.30
C ARG A 376 19.45 -12.69 53.12
N ASP A 377 19.90 -13.81 52.58
CA ASP A 377 19.84 -15.12 53.21
C ASP A 377 21.20 -15.82 53.22
N HIS A 378 21.33 -16.88 54.04
CA HIS A 378 22.48 -17.76 54.11
C HIS A 378 22.13 -19.20 53.66
N GLY A 379 21.30 -19.27 52.60
CA GLY A 379 20.84 -20.51 52.01
C GLY A 379 21.83 -21.16 51.05
N MET A 380 21.30 -22.04 50.23
CA MET A 380 22.07 -22.80 49.24
C MET A 380 22.68 -21.98 48.12
N GLY A 381 22.24 -20.73 47.91
CA GLY A 381 22.67 -19.87 46.83
C GLY A 381 22.31 -20.34 45.42
N PHE A 382 22.68 -19.52 44.42
CA PHE A 382 22.46 -19.77 43.02
C PHE A 382 23.78 -19.85 42.27
N THR A 383 23.84 -20.67 41.19
CA THR A 383 24.93 -20.62 40.21
C THR A 383 24.62 -19.47 39.18
N GLU A 384 25.61 -19.04 38.41
CA GLU A 384 25.36 -18.06 37.37
C GLU A 384 24.28 -18.51 36.36
N ASP A 385 24.32 -19.79 35.94
CA ASP A 385 23.33 -20.36 35.02
C ASP A 385 21.91 -20.40 35.61
N ASP A 386 21.79 -20.48 36.95
CA ASP A 386 20.50 -20.51 37.62
C ASP A 386 19.87 -19.09 37.75
N LYS A 387 20.67 -18.02 37.80
CA LYS A 387 20.17 -16.66 38.09
C LYS A 387 19.11 -16.17 37.08
N GLU A 388 19.32 -16.41 35.78
CA GLU A 388 18.33 -16.08 34.76
C GLU A 388 17.15 -17.05 34.76
N LEU A 389 17.42 -18.35 34.99
CA LEU A 389 16.40 -19.37 34.97
C LEU A 389 15.37 -19.18 36.09
N VAL A 390 15.81 -18.85 37.33
CA VAL A 390 14.91 -18.71 38.49
C VAL A 390 14.01 -17.48 38.44
N LEU A 391 14.30 -16.50 37.55
CA LEU A 391 13.44 -15.34 37.30
C LEU A 391 12.33 -15.65 36.27
N GLN A 392 12.43 -16.81 35.59
CA GLN A 392 11.39 -17.25 34.64
C GLN A 392 10.26 -17.97 35.36
N ARG A 393 9.07 -17.99 34.77
CA ARG A 393 7.91 -18.73 35.28
C ARG A 393 8.27 -20.22 35.38
N PHE A 394 7.98 -20.85 36.52
CA PHE A 394 8.32 -22.24 36.85
C PHE A 394 9.83 -22.56 36.84
N GLY A 395 10.65 -21.52 36.78
CA GLY A 395 12.10 -21.62 36.81
C GLY A 395 12.57 -22.10 38.21
N ARG A 396 13.42 -23.13 38.27
CA ARG A 396 13.95 -23.69 39.49
C ARG A 396 15.43 -23.96 39.35
N SER A 397 16.21 -23.69 40.41
CA SER A 397 17.62 -24.09 40.45
C SER A 397 17.75 -25.60 40.41
N ARG A 398 18.68 -26.10 39.61
CA ARG A 398 19.00 -27.54 39.51
C ARG A 398 19.47 -28.11 40.83
N ARG A 399 19.96 -27.29 41.75
CA ARG A 399 20.48 -27.68 43.07
C ARG A 399 19.41 -27.87 44.15
N ALA A 400 18.16 -27.41 43.90
CA ALA A 400 17.09 -27.44 44.91
C ALA A 400 16.66 -28.84 45.36
N GLY A 401 17.12 -29.91 44.73
CA GLY A 401 17.04 -31.32 45.19
C GLY A 401 15.63 -31.77 45.63
N ALA A 402 15.54 -32.44 46.79
CA ALA A 402 14.29 -32.96 47.35
C ALA A 402 13.31 -31.87 47.84
N LYS A 403 13.75 -30.63 48.13
CA LYS A 403 12.92 -29.47 48.43
C LYS A 403 12.18 -28.94 47.18
N ARG A 404 12.37 -29.61 46.01
CA ARG A 404 11.69 -29.30 44.72
C ARG A 404 10.17 -29.42 44.80
N THR A 405 9.65 -30.24 45.68
CA THR A 405 8.21 -30.55 45.75
C THR A 405 7.36 -29.43 46.35
N ASP A 406 7.96 -28.51 47.11
CA ASP A 406 7.21 -27.55 47.93
C ASP A 406 6.96 -26.16 47.30
N SER A 407 7.39 -25.85 46.10
CA SER A 407 7.10 -24.60 45.47
C SER A 407 6.98 -24.71 43.96
N ALA A 408 6.04 -23.98 43.35
CA ALA A 408 5.78 -23.99 41.91
C ALA A 408 6.83 -23.24 41.09
N GLY A 409 7.85 -22.58 41.72
CA GLY A 409 8.83 -21.77 40.98
C GLY A 409 8.25 -20.43 40.41
N LEU A 410 7.19 -19.92 41.02
CA LEU A 410 6.55 -18.69 40.60
C LEU A 410 6.99 -17.46 41.44
N GLY A 411 7.47 -17.62 42.66
CA GLY A 411 7.76 -16.52 43.57
C GLY A 411 8.75 -15.51 43.03
N LEU A 412 9.91 -15.95 42.48
CA LEU A 412 10.89 -15.04 41.87
C LEU A 412 10.42 -14.43 40.54
N ALA A 413 9.61 -15.16 39.76
CA ALA A 413 8.97 -14.62 38.55
C ALA A 413 7.99 -13.49 38.89
N ILE A 414 7.24 -13.61 40.01
CA ILE A 414 6.35 -12.56 40.53
C ILE A 414 7.19 -11.34 40.94
N VAL A 415 8.26 -11.52 41.67
CA VAL A 415 9.17 -10.45 42.08
C VAL A 415 9.72 -9.72 40.87
N ASN A 416 10.15 -10.47 39.84
CA ASN A 416 10.64 -9.90 38.59
C ASN A 416 9.55 -9.12 37.84
N SER A 417 8.34 -9.65 37.78
CA SER A 417 7.20 -8.95 37.13
C SER A 417 6.85 -7.65 37.85
N ILE A 418 6.88 -7.63 39.19
CA ILE A 418 6.64 -6.43 39.99
C ILE A 418 7.77 -5.40 39.76
N ALA A 419 9.03 -5.84 39.73
CA ALA A 419 10.17 -4.95 39.46
C ALA A 419 10.07 -4.30 38.07
N LEU A 420 9.78 -5.10 37.02
CA LEU A 420 9.61 -4.62 35.65
C LEU A 420 8.43 -3.64 35.53
N ALA A 421 7.31 -3.90 36.19
CA ALA A 421 6.16 -3.00 36.18
C ALA A 421 6.44 -1.63 36.83
N HIS A 422 7.46 -1.55 37.69
CA HIS A 422 7.97 -0.31 38.26
C HIS A 422 9.09 0.34 37.42
N GLY A 423 9.39 -0.19 36.22
CA GLY A 423 10.52 0.26 35.40
C GLY A 423 11.89 -0.11 35.95
N GLY A 424 11.92 -1.05 36.89
CA GLY A 424 13.13 -1.54 37.57
C GLY A 424 13.56 -2.92 37.09
N ARG A 425 14.39 -3.58 37.89
CA ARG A 425 14.87 -4.94 37.65
C ARG A 425 15.13 -5.67 38.96
N VAL A 426 15.31 -6.98 38.86
CA VAL A 426 15.79 -7.83 39.96
C VAL A 426 17.29 -8.08 39.79
N ASP A 427 18.08 -7.82 40.82
CA ASP A 427 19.48 -8.19 40.90
C ASP A 427 19.66 -9.35 41.89
N ILE A 428 20.42 -10.41 41.49
CA ILE A 428 20.73 -11.56 42.36
C ILE A 428 22.25 -11.58 42.56
N ASP A 429 22.70 -11.27 43.77
CA ASP A 429 24.05 -11.45 44.22
C ASP A 429 24.10 -12.71 45.07
N SER A 430 24.74 -13.79 44.59
CA SER A 430 24.66 -15.09 45.21
C SER A 430 25.91 -15.91 44.93
N VAL A 431 26.34 -16.59 45.98
CA VAL A 431 27.44 -17.55 45.91
C VAL A 431 26.92 -18.90 46.40
N PRO A 432 27.12 -19.99 45.63
CA PRO A 432 26.70 -21.32 46.01
C PRO A 432 27.21 -21.70 47.43
N ASP A 433 26.30 -22.24 48.27
CA ASP A 433 26.51 -22.70 49.64
C ASP A 433 26.88 -21.57 50.66
N LEU A 434 26.86 -20.30 50.26
CA LEU A 434 27.08 -19.14 51.13
C LEU A 434 25.83 -18.27 51.32
N GLY A 435 24.84 -18.37 50.41
CA GLY A 435 23.61 -17.62 50.47
C GLY A 435 23.39 -16.70 49.30
N SER A 436 22.33 -15.87 49.40
CA SER A 436 21.93 -14.94 48.36
C SER A 436 21.47 -13.62 48.94
N THR A 437 21.70 -12.56 48.17
CA THR A 437 21.02 -11.28 48.32
C THR A 437 20.22 -11.02 47.05
N VAL A 438 18.90 -11.08 47.19
CA VAL A 438 17.97 -10.82 46.06
C VAL A 438 17.37 -9.41 46.23
N SER A 439 17.55 -8.54 45.25
CA SER A 439 17.21 -7.11 45.34
C SER A 439 16.28 -6.68 44.22
N LEU A 440 15.27 -5.90 44.55
CA LEU A 440 14.55 -5.08 43.60
C LEU A 440 15.27 -3.75 43.47
N VAL A 441 15.61 -3.36 42.25
CA VAL A 441 16.23 -2.05 41.94
C VAL A 441 15.20 -1.23 41.18
N ILE A 442 14.61 -0.24 41.87
CA ILE A 442 13.48 0.57 41.36
C ILE A 442 13.96 2.00 41.10
N PRO A 443 13.70 2.60 39.94
CA PRO A 443 13.99 3.99 39.65
C PRO A 443 13.22 4.89 40.62
N ARG A 444 13.88 5.92 41.15
CA ARG A 444 13.25 6.87 42.08
C ARG A 444 12.07 7.63 41.46
N GLN A 445 12.20 7.93 40.16
CA GLN A 445 11.12 8.51 39.34
C GLN A 445 10.79 7.55 38.19
N PRO A 446 9.52 7.49 37.78
CA PRO A 446 9.15 6.66 36.65
C PRO A 446 9.93 7.09 35.41
N VAL A 447 10.49 6.14 34.67
CA VAL A 447 11.10 6.40 33.38
C VAL A 447 9.96 6.81 32.43
N THR A 448 9.83 8.11 32.18
CA THR A 448 8.96 8.61 31.13
C THR A 448 9.58 8.18 29.81
N GLU A 449 9.00 7.19 29.12
CA GLU A 449 9.32 7.00 27.70
C GLU A 449 9.07 8.32 26.96
N PRO A 450 10.01 8.79 26.15
CA PRO A 450 9.75 9.93 25.28
C PRO A 450 8.60 9.54 24.36
N ALA A 451 7.53 10.33 24.40
CA ALA A 451 6.39 10.19 23.48
C ALA A 451 6.92 10.13 22.04
N SER A 452 6.75 8.97 21.40
CA SER A 452 7.11 8.71 20.00
C SER A 452 6.03 9.25 19.06
#